data_74d4914f2c1f9c078ea63f5c115c6b2e
#
_entry.id   74d4914f2c1f9c078ea63f5c115c6b2e
#
_cell.length_a   1.000
_cell.length_b   1.000
_cell.length_c   1.000
_cell.angle_alpha   90.00
_cell.angle_beta   90.00
_cell.angle_gamma   90.00
#
_symmetry.space_group_name_H-M   'P 1'
#
loop_
_entity.id
_entity.type
_entity.pdbx_description
1 polymer ?
#
loop_
_entity_poly.entity_id
_entity_poly.type
_entity_poly.pdbx_seq_one_letter_code
_entity_poly.pdbx_strand_id
1 'polypeptide(L)'
;YMYYYNLGDAYVVGASPEILVRQESTPEGQKVTIRPLAGTRPRGATPEADKAAEVELINDPKERAEHVMLIDLARNDIGRIAKTGSVKVTEAFVVERYSHVMHIVSNVEGLLLDDAKGQPLTSMDVLKATFPAGTLTGAPKVHAMELIDQLEPTKRGIYGGACGYLSYAGDMDVAIAIRT
;
A
#
# COMPACT_ATOMS: atom_id res chain seq x y z
N TYR A 1 -8.09 3.76 -7.13
CA TYR A 1 -7.21 4.15 -8.23
C TYR A 1 -7.63 3.43 -9.52
N MET A 2 -8.19 4.16 -10.49
CA MET A 2 -8.55 3.60 -11.81
C MET A 2 -7.52 4.01 -12.84
N TYR A 3 -7.14 3.09 -13.71
CA TYR A 3 -6.15 3.34 -14.76
C TYR A 3 -6.50 2.62 -16.06
N TYR A 4 -6.09 3.23 -17.15
CA TYR A 4 -6.16 2.70 -18.49
C TYR A 4 -4.86 3.06 -19.22
N TYR A 5 -4.07 2.06 -19.57
CA TYR A 5 -2.86 2.21 -20.35
C TYR A 5 -3.03 1.57 -21.71
N ASN A 6 -2.77 2.33 -22.75
CA ASN A 6 -2.63 1.81 -24.11
C ASN A 6 -1.14 1.66 -24.40
N LEU A 7 -0.66 0.44 -24.50
CA LEU A 7 0.75 0.12 -24.74
C LEU A 7 1.02 -0.28 -26.20
N GLY A 8 0.09 -0.01 -27.11
CA GLY A 8 0.15 -0.40 -28.50
C GLY A 8 -0.45 -1.81 -28.70
N ASP A 9 0.34 -2.83 -28.42
CA ASP A 9 -0.09 -4.24 -28.63
C ASP A 9 -0.96 -4.80 -27.49
N ALA A 10 -1.06 -4.09 -26.37
CA ALA A 10 -1.82 -4.50 -25.20
C ALA A 10 -2.46 -3.30 -24.48
N TYR A 11 -3.55 -3.58 -23.80
CA TYR A 11 -4.22 -2.61 -22.92
C TYR A 11 -4.14 -3.12 -21.48
N VAL A 12 -3.87 -2.21 -20.55
CA VAL A 12 -3.92 -2.50 -19.12
C VAL A 12 -5.03 -1.65 -18.51
N VAL A 13 -6.07 -2.31 -18.02
CA VAL A 13 -7.25 -1.66 -17.45
C VAL A 13 -7.45 -2.19 -16.05
N GLY A 14 -7.48 -1.31 -15.07
CA GLY A 14 -7.59 -1.74 -13.67
C GLY A 14 -8.32 -0.76 -12.78
N ALA A 15 -8.84 -1.28 -11.66
CA ALA A 15 -9.48 -0.54 -10.58
C ALA A 15 -8.88 -0.97 -9.24
N SER A 16 -7.66 -0.52 -8.95
CA SER A 16 -6.96 -0.85 -7.72
C SER A 16 -7.56 -0.13 -6.50
N PRO A 17 -7.83 -0.83 -5.41
CA PRO A 17 -8.29 -0.21 -4.18
C PRO A 17 -7.14 0.32 -3.31
N GLU A 18 -5.90 -0.08 -3.60
CA GLU A 18 -4.76 0.10 -2.69
C GLU A 18 -3.61 0.81 -3.37
N ILE A 19 -3.11 1.85 -2.70
CA ILE A 19 -1.86 2.49 -3.12
C ILE A 19 -0.67 1.60 -2.73
N LEU A 20 0.34 1.54 -3.61
CA LEU A 20 1.65 0.97 -3.26
C LEU A 20 2.40 1.95 -2.36
N VAL A 21 2.53 3.19 -2.83
CA VAL A 21 3.21 4.26 -2.11
C VAL A 21 2.83 5.61 -2.70
N ARG A 22 2.73 6.61 -1.83
CA ARG A 22 2.60 8.02 -2.19
C ARG A 22 3.78 8.81 -1.64
N GLN A 23 4.28 9.76 -2.41
CA GLN A 23 5.28 10.74 -2.00
C GLN A 23 4.76 12.14 -2.28
N GLU A 24 4.83 13.01 -1.29
CA GLU A 24 4.28 14.37 -1.35
C GLU A 24 5.28 15.36 -0.76
N SER A 25 5.39 16.52 -1.40
CA SER A 25 6.13 17.66 -0.87
C SER A 25 5.36 18.32 0.27
N THR A 26 5.98 18.46 1.43
CA THR A 26 5.41 19.15 2.60
C THR A 26 6.37 20.24 3.10
N PRO A 27 5.92 21.16 3.95
CA PRO A 27 6.81 22.13 4.58
C PRO A 27 7.95 21.51 5.41
N GLU A 28 7.75 20.27 5.89
CA GLU A 28 8.71 19.53 6.71
C GLU A 28 9.70 18.71 5.88
N GLY A 29 9.47 18.61 4.56
CA GLY A 29 10.26 17.83 3.61
C GLY A 29 9.39 16.87 2.79
N GLN A 30 10.03 15.96 2.07
CA GLN A 30 9.35 14.93 1.30
C GLN A 30 8.76 13.87 2.24
N LYS A 31 7.44 13.72 2.22
CA LYS A 31 6.71 12.73 3.01
C LYS A 31 6.36 11.52 2.17
N VAL A 32 6.58 10.33 2.71
CA VAL A 32 6.18 9.06 2.11
C VAL A 32 5.09 8.42 2.93
N THR A 33 4.07 7.91 2.25
CA THR A 33 2.88 7.30 2.86
C THR A 33 2.60 5.95 2.23
N ILE A 34 2.34 4.94 3.07
CA ILE A 34 1.76 3.65 2.68
C ILE A 34 0.48 3.46 3.49
N ARG A 35 -0.59 3.02 2.83
CA ARG A 35 -1.88 2.77 3.47
C ARG A 35 -2.28 1.30 3.35
N PRO A 36 -1.81 0.43 4.26
CA PRO A 36 -2.23 -0.95 4.26
C PRO A 36 -3.74 -1.07 4.48
N LEU A 37 -4.35 -1.93 3.68
CA LEU A 37 -5.76 -2.22 3.67
C LEU A 37 -5.95 -3.72 3.83
N ALA A 38 -6.73 -4.14 4.83
CA ALA A 38 -7.04 -5.55 5.08
C ALA A 38 -8.46 -5.71 5.64
N GLY A 39 -8.93 -6.94 5.62
CA GLY A 39 -10.26 -7.28 6.08
C GLY A 39 -11.35 -6.70 5.18
N THR A 40 -12.40 -7.45 4.97
CA THR A 40 -13.54 -7.01 4.14
C THR A 40 -14.83 -7.50 4.72
N ARG A 41 -15.82 -6.61 4.83
CA ARG A 41 -17.22 -6.98 5.07
C ARG A 41 -18.10 -6.25 4.06
N PRO A 42 -19.18 -6.87 3.59
CA PRO A 42 -20.19 -6.17 2.79
C PRO A 42 -20.87 -5.08 3.61
N ARG A 43 -21.38 -4.08 2.92
CA ARG A 43 -22.20 -3.04 3.54
C ARG A 43 -23.52 -3.64 4.05
N GLY A 44 -23.95 -3.21 5.21
CA GLY A 44 -25.26 -3.58 5.75
C GLY A 44 -26.41 -2.91 5.00
N ALA A 45 -27.53 -3.63 4.90
CA ALA A 45 -28.74 -3.09 4.26
C ALA A 45 -29.43 -1.98 5.10
N THR A 46 -29.16 -1.93 6.40
CA THR A 46 -29.60 -0.89 7.33
C THR A 46 -28.41 -0.32 8.11
N PRO A 47 -28.54 0.88 8.70
CA PRO A 47 -27.47 1.45 9.52
C PRO A 47 -27.05 0.55 10.68
N GLU A 48 -27.99 -0.18 11.29
CA GLU A 48 -27.72 -1.10 12.39
C GLU A 48 -26.94 -2.33 11.91
N ALA A 49 -27.31 -2.89 10.75
CA ALA A 49 -26.61 -4.01 10.13
C ALA A 49 -25.19 -3.59 9.68
N ASP A 50 -25.04 -2.38 9.15
CA ASP A 50 -23.75 -1.81 8.75
C ASP A 50 -22.83 -1.63 9.97
N LYS A 51 -23.37 -1.14 11.08
CA LYS A 51 -22.64 -1.01 12.35
C LYS A 51 -22.28 -2.37 12.96
N ALA A 52 -23.13 -3.37 12.85
CA ALA A 52 -22.83 -4.73 13.30
C ALA A 52 -21.69 -5.35 12.49
N ALA A 53 -21.67 -5.17 11.16
CA ALA A 53 -20.59 -5.63 10.29
C ALA A 53 -19.26 -4.94 10.62
N GLU A 54 -19.27 -3.64 10.94
CA GLU A 54 -18.07 -2.93 11.41
C GLU A 54 -17.52 -3.51 12.71
N VAL A 55 -18.40 -3.73 13.69
CA VAL A 55 -18.00 -4.29 15.00
C VAL A 55 -17.43 -5.70 14.82
N GLU A 56 -18.04 -6.53 13.98
CA GLU A 56 -17.53 -7.85 13.65
C GLU A 56 -16.14 -7.75 13.01
N LEU A 57 -15.96 -6.90 12.00
CA LEU A 57 -14.72 -6.72 11.28
C LEU A 57 -13.58 -6.30 12.22
N ILE A 58 -13.79 -5.29 13.04
CA ILE A 58 -12.77 -4.76 13.96
C ILE A 58 -12.37 -5.79 15.03
N ASN A 59 -13.28 -6.66 15.44
CA ASN A 59 -13.04 -7.64 16.48
C ASN A 59 -12.60 -9.01 15.96
N ASP A 60 -12.55 -9.21 14.64
CA ASP A 60 -12.08 -10.45 14.03
C ASP A 60 -10.57 -10.63 14.30
N PRO A 61 -10.15 -11.66 15.08
CA PRO A 61 -8.76 -11.83 15.46
C PRO A 61 -7.84 -12.14 14.28
N LYS A 62 -8.34 -12.82 13.24
CA LYS A 62 -7.57 -13.13 12.03
C LYS A 62 -7.30 -11.86 11.22
N GLU A 63 -8.36 -11.08 10.95
CA GLU A 63 -8.23 -9.83 10.19
C GLU A 63 -7.31 -8.84 10.92
N ARG A 64 -7.40 -8.76 12.24
CA ARG A 64 -6.52 -7.93 13.05
C ARG A 64 -5.06 -8.38 12.99
N ALA A 65 -4.79 -9.68 13.09
CA ALA A 65 -3.43 -10.23 13.03
C ALA A 65 -2.79 -9.96 11.65
N GLU A 66 -3.54 -10.18 10.57
CA GLU A 66 -3.11 -9.86 9.21
C GLU A 66 -2.83 -8.36 9.06
N HIS A 67 -3.72 -7.51 9.56
CA HIS A 67 -3.55 -6.06 9.46
C HIS A 67 -2.34 -5.55 10.23
N VAL A 68 -2.05 -6.08 11.43
CA VAL A 68 -0.80 -5.77 12.17
C VAL A 68 0.43 -6.14 11.36
N MET A 69 0.44 -7.31 10.71
CA MET A 69 1.54 -7.73 9.84
C MET A 69 1.74 -6.73 8.68
N LEU A 70 0.67 -6.26 8.06
CA LEU A 70 0.76 -5.29 6.96
C LEU A 70 1.24 -3.91 7.43
N ILE A 71 0.84 -3.46 8.62
CA ILE A 71 1.38 -2.25 9.24
C ILE A 71 2.90 -2.39 9.46
N ASP A 72 3.36 -3.51 9.98
CA ASP A 72 4.79 -3.75 10.21
C ASP A 72 5.58 -3.82 8.92
N LEU A 73 5.03 -4.42 7.85
CA LEU A 73 5.63 -4.40 6.52
C LEU A 73 5.75 -2.97 5.99
N ALA A 74 4.69 -2.16 6.09
CA ALA A 74 4.72 -0.76 5.67
C ALA A 74 5.75 0.06 6.47
N ARG A 75 5.82 -0.15 7.79
CA ARG A 75 6.83 0.49 8.65
C ARG A 75 8.25 0.08 8.26
N ASN A 76 8.48 -1.18 7.92
CA ASN A 76 9.76 -1.68 7.46
C ASN A 76 10.16 -1.05 6.12
N ASP A 77 9.25 -1.03 5.15
CA ASP A 77 9.49 -0.47 3.82
C ASP A 77 9.83 1.03 3.89
N ILE A 78 9.02 1.81 4.61
CA ILE A 78 9.28 3.25 4.83
C ILE A 78 10.55 3.45 5.67
N GLY A 79 10.79 2.62 6.68
CA GLY A 79 11.95 2.73 7.56
C GLY A 79 13.29 2.61 6.85
N ARG A 80 13.34 1.99 5.68
CA ARG A 80 14.55 1.87 4.84
C ARG A 80 14.98 3.19 4.19
N ILE A 81 14.07 4.13 4.05
CA ILE A 81 14.26 5.39 3.32
C ILE A 81 13.85 6.63 4.12
N ALA A 82 13.39 6.45 5.35
CA ALA A 82 12.91 7.54 6.18
C ALA A 82 13.95 7.98 7.22
N LYS A 83 13.92 9.27 7.57
CA LYS A 83 14.71 9.84 8.68
C LYS A 83 14.41 9.09 9.97
N THR A 84 15.45 8.76 10.72
CA THR A 84 15.32 8.03 11.99
C THR A 84 14.33 8.73 12.92
N GLY A 85 13.37 7.96 13.45
CA GLY A 85 12.32 8.47 14.34
C GLY A 85 11.15 9.18 13.64
N SER A 86 11.18 9.32 12.29
CA SER A 86 10.08 9.96 11.55
C SER A 86 8.95 9.00 11.16
N VAL A 87 9.20 7.69 11.19
CA VAL A 87 8.16 6.69 10.84
C VAL A 87 7.10 6.63 11.92
N LYS A 88 5.86 6.90 11.53
CA LYS A 88 4.70 6.95 12.42
C LYS A 88 3.51 6.22 11.81
N VAL A 89 2.72 5.58 12.66
CA VAL A 89 1.36 5.13 12.32
C VAL A 89 0.43 6.26 12.75
N THR A 90 -0.06 7.03 11.78
CA THR A 90 -0.88 8.23 12.04
C THR A 90 -2.35 7.90 12.18
N GLU A 91 -2.80 6.82 11.53
CA GLU A 91 -4.11 6.23 11.71
C GLU A 91 -3.95 4.71 11.86
N ALA A 92 -4.67 4.11 12.78
CA ALA A 92 -4.60 2.68 13.04
C ALA A 92 -5.99 2.06 13.18
N PHE A 93 -6.25 1.00 12.42
CA PHE A 93 -7.49 0.21 12.48
C PHE A 93 -8.77 1.04 12.26
N VAL A 94 -8.72 2.02 11.36
CA VAL A 94 -9.89 2.80 10.96
C VAL A 94 -10.72 2.00 9.98
N VAL A 95 -12.04 1.97 10.15
CA VAL A 95 -12.93 1.35 9.17
C VAL A 95 -13.35 2.38 8.14
N GLU A 96 -12.92 2.16 6.90
CA GLU A 96 -13.37 2.93 5.74
C GLU A 96 -14.52 2.22 5.04
N ARG A 97 -15.57 2.99 4.75
CA ARG A 97 -16.79 2.52 4.09
C ARG A 97 -16.80 2.97 2.64
N TYR A 98 -16.90 1.99 1.77
CA TYR A 98 -17.05 2.19 0.33
C TYR A 98 -18.50 1.87 -0.08
N SER A 99 -18.81 1.97 -1.36
CA SER A 99 -20.18 1.75 -1.86
C SER A 99 -20.74 0.35 -1.52
N HIS A 100 -19.92 -0.69 -1.61
CA HIS A 100 -20.36 -2.09 -1.47
C HIS A 100 -19.71 -2.84 -0.32
N VAL A 101 -18.58 -2.35 0.17
CA VAL A 101 -17.78 -3.02 1.19
C VAL A 101 -17.22 -2.00 2.20
N MET A 102 -16.74 -2.51 3.32
CA MET A 102 -15.90 -1.79 4.27
C MET A 102 -14.60 -2.55 4.51
N HIS A 103 -13.53 -1.82 4.81
CA HIS A 103 -12.19 -2.36 5.07
C HIS A 103 -11.60 -1.76 6.33
N ILE A 104 -10.66 -2.48 6.96
CA ILE A 104 -9.75 -1.91 7.96
C ILE A 104 -8.60 -1.25 7.22
N VAL A 105 -8.31 0.01 7.54
CA VAL A 105 -7.24 0.79 6.95
C VAL A 105 -6.37 1.37 8.06
N SER A 106 -5.08 1.41 7.82
CA SER A 106 -4.13 2.17 8.64
C SER A 106 -3.28 3.06 7.75
N ASN A 107 -2.66 4.08 8.33
CA ASN A 107 -1.81 5.01 7.62
C ASN A 107 -0.42 5.02 8.25
N VAL A 108 0.61 4.74 7.46
CA VAL A 108 2.01 4.77 7.88
C VAL A 108 2.73 5.83 7.08
N GLU A 109 3.40 6.74 7.76
CA GLU A 109 4.10 7.87 7.16
C GLU A 109 5.55 7.95 7.65
N GLY A 110 6.40 8.59 6.83
CA GLY A 110 7.77 8.93 7.20
C GLY A 110 8.30 10.08 6.35
N LEU A 111 9.25 10.84 6.87
CA LEU A 111 9.98 11.86 6.12
C LEU A 111 11.20 11.23 5.44
N LEU A 112 11.39 11.50 4.15
CA LEU A 112 12.51 10.95 3.40
C LEU A 112 13.86 11.37 3.96
N LEU A 113 14.80 10.43 3.91
CA LEU A 113 16.23 10.70 4.11
C LEU A 113 16.76 11.59 2.98
N ASP A 114 17.80 12.32 3.31
CA ASP A 114 18.66 12.95 2.34
C ASP A 114 19.79 11.97 1.93
N ASP A 115 20.24 12.06 0.69
CA ASP A 115 21.39 11.29 0.20
C ASP A 115 22.71 11.81 0.81
N ALA A 116 23.84 11.19 0.43
CA ALA A 116 25.17 11.60 0.88
C ALA A 116 25.57 13.04 0.46
N LYS A 117 24.80 13.67 -0.44
CA LYS A 117 25.01 15.04 -0.92
C LYS A 117 24.03 16.03 -0.26
N GLY A 118 23.19 15.58 0.67
CA GLY A 118 22.18 16.37 1.33
C GLY A 118 20.96 16.69 0.46
N GLN A 119 20.69 15.88 -0.59
CA GLN A 119 19.49 15.99 -1.40
C GLN A 119 18.49 14.90 -0.99
N PRO A 120 17.18 15.18 -0.98
CA PRO A 120 16.17 14.15 -0.73
C PRO A 120 16.32 12.97 -1.69
N LEU A 121 16.08 11.76 -1.18
CA LEU A 121 15.99 10.57 -2.02
C LEU A 121 14.95 10.77 -3.14
N THR A 122 15.20 10.16 -4.28
CA THR A 122 14.30 10.30 -5.44
C THR A 122 13.06 9.42 -5.32
N SER A 123 12.01 9.73 -6.07
CA SER A 123 10.81 8.88 -6.16
C SER A 123 11.14 7.46 -6.65
N MET A 124 12.20 7.30 -7.44
CA MET A 124 12.65 5.97 -7.87
C MET A 124 13.29 5.18 -6.71
N ASP A 125 13.99 5.85 -5.79
CA ASP A 125 14.53 5.20 -4.59
C ASP A 125 13.39 4.78 -3.64
N VAL A 126 12.36 5.62 -3.53
CA VAL A 126 11.13 5.29 -2.79
C VAL A 126 10.45 4.06 -3.40
N LEU A 127 10.26 4.03 -4.71
CA LEU A 127 9.65 2.89 -5.40
C LEU A 127 10.47 1.61 -5.18
N LYS A 128 11.80 1.64 -5.33
CA LYS A 128 12.69 0.49 -5.10
C LYS A 128 12.63 -0.03 -3.67
N ALA A 129 12.45 0.84 -2.68
CA ALA A 129 12.39 0.45 -1.27
C ALA A 129 11.06 -0.19 -0.90
N THR A 130 9.95 0.23 -1.53
CA THR A 130 8.59 -0.19 -1.18
C THR A 130 8.06 -1.32 -2.05
N PHE A 131 8.59 -1.50 -3.25
CA PHE A 131 8.20 -2.57 -4.18
C PHE A 131 8.92 -3.89 -3.85
N PRO A 132 8.24 -5.05 -4.03
CA PRO A 132 6.81 -5.21 -4.26
C PRO A 132 5.97 -4.97 -3.00
N ALA A 133 4.65 -4.78 -3.19
CA ALA A 133 3.72 -4.55 -2.08
C ALA A 133 3.68 -5.74 -1.12
N GLY A 134 3.75 -5.46 0.19
CA GLY A 134 3.67 -6.49 1.23
C GLY A 134 2.36 -7.28 1.22
N THR A 135 1.27 -6.65 0.85
CA THR A 135 -0.06 -7.26 0.67
C THR A 135 -0.07 -8.44 -0.31
N LEU A 136 0.83 -8.42 -1.31
CA LEU A 136 0.93 -9.45 -2.35
C LEU A 136 2.09 -10.43 -2.16
N THR A 137 3.00 -10.14 -1.25
CA THR A 137 4.15 -11.01 -0.98
C THR A 137 4.02 -11.75 0.35
N GLY A 138 3.68 -11.06 1.41
CA GLY A 138 3.72 -11.57 2.77
C GLY A 138 5.00 -11.18 3.52
N ALA A 139 5.17 -11.73 4.72
CA ALA A 139 6.30 -11.46 5.61
C ALA A 139 6.98 -12.76 6.07
N PRO A 140 8.34 -12.77 6.16
CA PRO A 140 9.31 -11.77 5.71
C PRO A 140 9.35 -11.65 4.19
N LYS A 141 9.39 -10.41 3.67
CA LYS A 141 9.17 -10.12 2.24
C LYS A 141 10.08 -10.94 1.30
N VAL A 142 11.38 -10.99 1.55
CA VAL A 142 12.34 -11.69 0.66
C VAL A 142 12.03 -13.18 0.62
N HIS A 143 11.89 -13.84 1.77
CA HIS A 143 11.61 -15.28 1.82
C HIS A 143 10.23 -15.62 1.22
N ALA A 144 9.24 -14.77 1.46
CA ALA A 144 7.92 -14.93 0.84
C ALA A 144 8.01 -14.88 -0.70
N MET A 145 8.81 -13.96 -1.26
CA MET A 145 9.04 -13.89 -2.71
C MET A 145 9.78 -15.12 -3.25
N GLU A 146 10.76 -15.68 -2.52
CA GLU A 146 11.41 -16.93 -2.89
C GLU A 146 10.42 -18.10 -2.96
N LEU A 147 9.51 -18.20 -1.98
CA LEU A 147 8.46 -19.21 -1.98
C LEU A 147 7.46 -19.02 -3.12
N ILE A 148 7.08 -17.78 -3.43
CA ILE A 148 6.20 -17.46 -4.56
C ILE A 148 6.84 -17.92 -5.88
N ASP A 149 8.12 -17.62 -6.09
CA ASP A 149 8.83 -18.03 -7.32
C ASP A 149 8.94 -19.55 -7.47
N GLN A 150 9.03 -20.27 -6.34
CA GLN A 150 9.09 -21.74 -6.33
C GLN A 150 7.71 -22.40 -6.55
N LEU A 151 6.64 -21.81 -6.04
CA LEU A 151 5.32 -22.44 -5.99
C LEU A 151 4.42 -22.03 -7.14
N GLU A 152 4.57 -20.81 -7.67
CA GLU A 152 3.75 -20.35 -8.79
C GLU A 152 4.29 -20.89 -10.13
N PRO A 153 3.47 -21.61 -10.90
CA PRO A 153 3.92 -22.23 -12.17
C PRO A 153 4.14 -21.23 -13.30
N THR A 154 3.61 -20.00 -13.16
CA THR A 154 3.65 -18.95 -14.18
C THR A 154 4.10 -17.63 -13.58
N LYS A 155 4.76 -16.79 -14.39
CA LYS A 155 5.15 -15.42 -13.98
C LYS A 155 3.90 -14.55 -13.84
N ARG A 156 3.88 -13.69 -12.82
CA ARG A 156 2.75 -12.77 -12.54
C ARG A 156 2.56 -11.68 -13.58
N GLY A 157 3.62 -11.34 -14.34
CA GLY A 157 3.57 -10.31 -15.37
C GLY A 157 3.20 -8.93 -14.76
N ILE A 158 2.13 -8.34 -15.24
CA ILE A 158 1.64 -7.03 -14.77
C ILE A 158 1.01 -7.12 -13.37
N TYR A 159 0.45 -8.27 -13.01
CA TYR A 159 -0.21 -8.47 -11.72
C TYR A 159 0.75 -8.25 -10.56
N GLY A 160 0.34 -7.44 -9.60
CA GLY A 160 1.19 -7.06 -8.46
C GLY A 160 2.24 -6.01 -8.79
N GLY A 161 2.24 -5.46 -9.99
CA GLY A 161 3.10 -4.37 -10.42
C GLY A 161 2.72 -3.02 -9.82
N ALA A 162 3.36 -1.97 -10.30
CA ALA A 162 3.16 -0.60 -9.88
C ALA A 162 2.56 0.23 -11.00
N CYS A 163 1.43 0.87 -10.77
CA CYS A 163 0.71 1.70 -11.72
C CYS A 163 0.47 3.09 -11.16
N GLY A 164 0.94 4.14 -11.85
CA GLY A 164 0.77 5.50 -11.36
C GLY A 164 1.63 6.49 -12.11
N TYR A 165 2.02 7.54 -11.42
CA TYR A 165 2.86 8.59 -11.99
C TYR A 165 3.96 9.06 -11.03
N LEU A 166 5.06 9.53 -11.63
CA LEU A 166 6.13 10.27 -10.98
C LEU A 166 6.14 11.67 -11.61
N SER A 167 5.93 12.68 -10.77
CA SER A 167 5.89 14.07 -11.19
C SER A 167 7.29 14.67 -11.29
N TYR A 168 7.50 15.58 -12.21
CA TYR A 168 8.72 16.41 -12.26
C TYR A 168 8.88 17.32 -11.02
N ALA A 169 7.81 17.60 -10.29
CA ALA A 169 7.85 18.34 -9.03
C ALA A 169 8.34 17.50 -7.84
N GLY A 170 8.55 16.19 -8.02
CA GLY A 170 9.01 15.29 -6.97
C GLY A 170 7.91 14.52 -6.25
N ASP A 171 6.64 14.75 -6.60
CA ASP A 171 5.53 13.97 -6.07
C ASP A 171 5.36 12.66 -6.82
N MET A 172 4.85 11.65 -6.15
CA MET A 172 4.55 10.35 -6.74
C MET A 172 3.26 9.78 -6.13
N ASP A 173 2.43 9.19 -6.97
CA ASP A 173 1.25 8.43 -6.52
C ASP A 173 1.15 7.15 -7.35
N VAL A 174 1.36 6.01 -6.69
CA VAL A 174 1.47 4.71 -7.34
C VAL A 174 0.56 3.72 -6.63
N ALA A 175 -0.31 3.07 -7.40
CA ALA A 175 -1.17 1.98 -6.95
C ALA A 175 -0.54 0.62 -7.23
N ILE A 176 -1.00 -0.40 -6.51
CA ILE A 176 -0.68 -1.79 -6.79
C ILE A 176 -1.52 -2.25 -7.99
N ALA A 177 -0.91 -2.91 -8.98
CA ALA A 177 -1.63 -3.46 -10.12
C ALA A 177 -2.39 -4.73 -9.72
N ILE A 178 -3.56 -4.54 -9.14
CA ILE A 178 -4.54 -5.57 -8.78
C ILE A 178 -5.92 -5.21 -9.31
N ARG A 179 -6.79 -6.19 -9.46
CA ARG A 179 -8.09 -6.02 -10.13
C ARG A 179 -7.93 -5.42 -11.53
N THR A 180 -7.01 -6.03 -12.27
CA THR A 180 -6.53 -5.61 -13.60
C THR A 180 -6.88 -6.67 -14.63
#